data_a6def3b765a33d619512c901ae9fda18
#
_entry.id   a6def3b765a33d619512c901ae9fda18
#
_cell.length_a   1.000
_cell.length_b   1.000
_cell.length_c   1.000
_cell.angle_alpha   90.00
_cell.angle_beta   90.00
_cell.angle_gamma   90.00
#
_symmetry.space_group_name_H-M   'P 1'
#
loop_
_entity.id
_entity.type
_entity.pdbx_description
1 polymer ?
#
loop_
_entity_poly.entity_id
_entity_poly.type
_entity_poly.pdbx_seq_one_letter_code
_entity_poly.pdbx_strand_id
1 'polypeptide(L)'
;MQPVYGQTKGLGNKAITRAVQQALEQRQMEREYLPEELRSRYELAEYNYAIEHIHFPADKKELLFARKRLVFDEFLFFLLSVRRLKEKRQDLKSRYIISRSSEVDRLLASLPYELTGAQKKVLE
;
A
#
# COMPACT_ATOMS: atom_id res chain seq x y z
N MET A 1 6.69 -23.79 14.41
CA MET A 1 6.03 -23.95 13.09
C MET A 1 7.11 -24.04 12.03
N GLN A 2 6.88 -24.75 10.90
CA GLN A 2 7.87 -24.82 9.82
C GLN A 2 7.38 -24.00 8.62
N PRO A 3 8.24 -23.19 7.99
CA PRO A 3 7.88 -22.44 6.81
C PRO A 3 7.68 -23.38 5.60
N VAL A 4 6.70 -23.03 4.76
CA VAL A 4 6.44 -23.74 3.51
C VAL A 4 6.57 -22.74 2.37
N TYR A 5 7.57 -22.93 1.52
CA TYR A 5 7.86 -22.07 0.38
C TYR A 5 7.37 -22.69 -0.93
N GLY A 6 7.09 -21.85 -1.92
CA GLY A 6 6.83 -22.32 -3.28
C GLY A 6 8.06 -23.06 -3.82
N GLN A 7 7.84 -24.28 -4.33
CA GLN A 7 8.91 -25.16 -4.81
C GLN A 7 8.98 -25.14 -6.33
N THR A 8 10.19 -25.32 -6.87
CA THR A 8 10.44 -25.52 -8.29
C THR A 8 11.23 -26.83 -8.50
N LYS A 9 11.25 -27.33 -9.73
CA LYS A 9 12.00 -28.57 -10.05
C LYS A 9 13.46 -28.44 -9.64
N GLY A 10 13.93 -29.33 -8.79
CA GLY A 10 15.31 -29.34 -8.27
C GLY A 10 15.54 -28.50 -6.99
N LEU A 11 14.57 -27.69 -6.54
CA LEU A 11 14.70 -26.87 -5.34
C LEU A 11 13.56 -27.15 -4.35
N GLY A 12 13.82 -28.01 -3.38
CA GLY A 12 12.85 -28.40 -2.36
C GLY A 12 12.80 -27.44 -1.17
N ASN A 13 11.71 -27.53 -0.39
CA ASN A 13 11.48 -26.65 0.78
C ASN A 13 12.65 -26.60 1.76
N LYS A 14 13.31 -27.74 2.03
CA LYS A 14 14.44 -27.83 2.97
C LYS A 14 15.64 -26.97 2.53
N ALA A 15 15.93 -26.94 1.23
CA ALA A 15 17.03 -26.14 0.69
C ALA A 15 16.71 -24.63 0.79
N ILE A 16 15.46 -24.25 0.45
CA ILE A 16 14.99 -22.87 0.57
C ILE A 16 15.00 -22.42 2.03
N THR A 17 14.47 -23.22 2.95
CA THR A 17 14.46 -22.94 4.39
C THR A 17 15.88 -22.67 4.92
N ARG A 18 16.85 -23.51 4.55
CA ARG A 18 18.26 -23.34 4.94
C ARG A 18 18.85 -22.04 4.38
N ALA A 19 18.59 -21.73 3.12
CA ALA A 19 19.06 -20.50 2.50
C ALA A 19 18.48 -19.26 3.17
N VAL A 20 17.18 -19.25 3.48
CA VAL A 20 16.52 -18.16 4.21
C VAL A 20 17.11 -18.01 5.62
N GLN A 21 17.33 -19.12 6.33
CA GLN A 21 17.94 -19.08 7.66
C GLN A 21 19.35 -18.47 7.62
N GLN A 22 20.19 -18.89 6.69
CA GLN A 22 21.53 -18.34 6.51
C GLN A 22 21.50 -16.85 6.15
N ALA A 23 20.56 -16.45 5.28
CA ALA A 23 20.38 -15.04 4.92
C ALA A 23 19.98 -14.19 6.12
N LEU A 24 19.09 -14.69 6.99
CA LEU A 24 18.68 -13.99 8.22
C LEU A 24 19.83 -13.88 9.24
N GLU A 25 20.67 -14.92 9.39
CA GLU A 25 21.82 -14.91 10.28
C GLU A 25 22.92 -13.93 9.82
N GLN A 26 23.08 -13.71 8.51
CA GLN A 26 24.12 -12.86 7.91
C GLN A 26 23.63 -11.43 7.62
N ARG A 27 22.32 -11.17 7.71
CA ARG A 27 21.80 -9.83 7.40
C ARG A 27 22.24 -8.79 8.42
N GLN A 28 22.46 -7.58 7.95
CA GLN A 28 22.55 -6.43 8.82
C GLN A 28 21.15 -6.04 9.30
N MET A 29 21.06 -5.62 10.57
CA MET A 29 19.79 -5.12 11.12
C MET A 29 19.40 -3.83 10.40
N GLU A 30 18.21 -3.82 9.83
CA GLU A 30 17.65 -2.64 9.20
C GLU A 30 17.18 -1.64 10.26
N ARG A 31 17.34 -0.36 9.98
CA ARG A 31 16.82 0.68 10.88
C ARG A 31 15.30 0.67 10.87
N GLU A 32 14.70 0.65 12.07
CA GLU A 32 13.26 0.87 12.21
C GLU A 32 12.87 2.27 11.69
N TYR A 33 11.95 2.31 10.76
CA TYR A 33 11.52 3.55 10.11
C TYR A 33 10.17 4.07 10.60
N LEU A 34 9.36 3.22 11.29
CA LEU A 34 8.13 3.69 11.90
C LEU A 34 8.42 4.31 13.28
N PRO A 35 7.90 5.52 13.56
CA PRO A 35 7.97 6.12 14.88
C PRO A 35 7.37 5.19 15.96
N GLU A 36 7.95 5.23 17.16
CA GLU A 36 7.51 4.38 18.26
C GLU A 36 6.06 4.65 18.67
N GLU A 37 5.61 5.92 18.63
CA GLU A 37 4.23 6.29 18.92
C GLU A 37 3.24 5.60 17.97
N LEU A 38 3.61 5.48 16.70
CA LEU A 38 2.79 4.84 15.69
C LEU A 38 2.76 3.33 15.87
N ARG A 39 3.92 2.72 16.17
CA ARG A 39 4.01 1.29 16.46
C ARG A 39 3.20 0.91 17.70
N SER A 40 3.33 1.69 18.77
CA SER A 40 2.57 1.48 20.01
C SER A 40 1.07 1.65 19.81
N ARG A 41 0.65 2.71 19.09
CA ARG A 41 -0.76 2.99 18.82
C ARG A 41 -1.47 1.87 18.05
N TYR A 42 -0.77 1.25 17.09
CA TYR A 42 -1.33 0.20 16.25
C TYR A 42 -0.87 -1.20 16.67
N GLU A 43 -0.14 -1.32 17.78
CA GLU A 43 0.41 -2.59 18.27
C GLU A 43 1.16 -3.35 17.17
N LEU A 44 2.17 -2.68 16.57
CA LEU A 44 2.98 -3.24 15.49
C LEU A 44 4.32 -3.73 16.03
N ALA A 45 4.75 -4.88 15.51
CA ALA A 45 6.09 -5.41 15.79
C ALA A 45 7.18 -4.46 15.25
N GLU A 46 8.37 -4.54 15.82
CA GLU A 46 9.58 -3.95 15.24
C GLU A 46 9.90 -4.65 13.91
N TYR A 47 10.48 -3.90 12.95
CA TYR A 47 10.67 -4.38 11.58
C TYR A 47 11.51 -5.66 11.50
N ASN A 48 12.67 -5.70 12.15
CA ASN A 48 13.55 -6.87 12.12
C ASN A 48 12.92 -8.08 12.81
N TYR A 49 12.20 -7.85 13.91
CA TYR A 49 11.39 -8.89 14.56
C TYR A 49 10.37 -9.47 13.58
N ALA A 50 9.65 -8.60 12.83
CA ALA A 50 8.63 -9.05 11.89
C ALA A 50 9.24 -9.90 10.75
N ILE A 51 10.39 -9.50 10.21
CA ILE A 51 11.09 -10.24 9.15
C ILE A 51 11.55 -11.62 9.64
N GLU A 52 12.04 -11.73 10.86
CA GLU A 52 12.49 -13.00 11.41
C GLU A 52 11.31 -13.94 11.70
N HIS A 53 10.30 -13.44 12.41
CA HIS A 53 9.20 -14.25 12.91
C HIS A 53 8.12 -14.55 11.87
N ILE A 54 8.13 -13.90 10.70
CA ILE A 54 7.30 -14.34 9.57
C ILE A 54 7.81 -15.67 8.98
N HIS A 55 9.11 -15.92 9.05
CA HIS A 55 9.74 -17.12 8.54
C HIS A 55 9.87 -18.23 9.61
N PHE A 56 10.27 -17.87 10.83
CA PHE A 56 10.56 -18.81 11.91
C PHE A 56 9.86 -18.45 13.22
N PRO A 57 8.51 -18.41 13.23
CA PRO A 57 7.76 -18.10 14.45
C PRO A 57 7.81 -19.29 15.42
N ALA A 58 7.96 -19.04 16.72
CA ALA A 58 7.83 -20.08 17.74
C ALA A 58 6.37 -20.57 17.82
N ASP A 59 5.41 -19.65 17.75
CA ASP A 59 4.00 -19.96 17.83
C ASP A 59 3.14 -19.14 16.84
N LYS A 60 1.81 -19.39 16.86
CA LYS A 60 0.85 -18.69 16.02
C LYS A 60 0.71 -17.21 16.36
N LYS A 61 0.94 -16.82 17.62
CA LYS A 61 0.82 -15.43 18.06
C LYS A 61 1.93 -14.60 17.46
N GLU A 62 3.17 -15.08 17.52
CA GLU A 62 4.33 -14.43 16.90
C GLU A 62 4.14 -14.30 15.38
N LEU A 63 3.67 -15.36 14.70
CA LEU A 63 3.37 -15.32 13.28
C LEU A 63 2.36 -14.21 12.95
N LEU A 64 1.26 -14.13 13.70
CA LEU A 64 0.23 -13.13 13.45
C LEU A 64 0.73 -11.71 13.76
N PHE A 65 1.54 -11.54 14.79
CA PHE A 65 2.13 -10.26 15.16
C PHE A 65 3.12 -9.77 14.09
N ALA A 66 4.01 -10.64 13.62
CA ALA A 66 4.91 -10.36 12.51
C ALA A 66 4.14 -10.02 11.22
N ARG A 67 3.15 -10.83 10.87
CA ARG A 67 2.31 -10.60 9.69
C ARG A 67 1.56 -9.27 9.75
N LYS A 68 1.01 -8.90 10.92
CA LYS A 68 0.32 -7.63 11.12
C LYS A 68 1.21 -6.45 10.72
N ARG A 69 2.49 -6.48 11.15
CA ARG A 69 3.46 -5.45 10.79
C ARG A 69 3.71 -5.41 9.27
N LEU A 70 4.01 -6.52 8.64
CA LEU A 70 4.35 -6.56 7.21
C LEU A 70 3.16 -6.15 6.33
N VAL A 71 1.95 -6.56 6.69
CA VAL A 71 0.72 -6.12 6.00
C VAL A 71 0.51 -4.61 6.17
N PHE A 72 0.74 -4.06 7.38
CA PHE A 72 0.65 -2.62 7.60
C PHE A 72 1.64 -1.86 6.71
N ASP A 73 2.89 -2.32 6.63
CA ASP A 73 3.92 -1.69 5.80
C ASP A 73 3.54 -1.71 4.30
N GLU A 74 3.07 -2.85 3.80
CA GLU A 74 2.64 -2.99 2.41
C GLU A 74 1.53 -1.98 2.06
N PHE A 75 0.49 -1.89 2.91
CA PHE A 75 -0.58 -0.91 2.71
C PHE A 75 -0.12 0.53 2.88
N LEU A 76 0.76 0.82 3.83
CA LEU A 76 1.32 2.16 4.02
C LEU A 76 2.06 2.62 2.76
N PHE A 77 2.97 1.80 2.23
CA PHE A 77 3.71 2.13 1.01
C PHE A 77 2.80 2.26 -0.21
N PHE A 78 1.79 1.40 -0.31
CA PHE A 78 0.79 1.51 -1.37
C PHE A 78 0.04 2.85 -1.30
N LEU A 79 -0.48 3.22 -0.14
CA LEU A 79 -1.22 4.47 0.06
C LEU A 79 -0.34 5.71 -0.19
N LEU A 80 0.91 5.69 0.28
CA LEU A 80 1.87 6.76 0.03
C LEU A 80 2.17 6.89 -1.47
N SER A 81 2.30 5.79 -2.18
CA SER A 81 2.52 5.78 -3.63
C SER A 81 1.33 6.35 -4.40
N VAL A 82 0.11 5.96 -4.03
CA VAL A 82 -1.13 6.51 -4.62
C VAL A 82 -1.25 8.01 -4.33
N ARG A 83 -0.98 8.44 -3.11
CA ARG A 83 -0.99 9.86 -2.73
C ARG A 83 0.00 10.67 -3.56
N ARG A 84 1.23 10.18 -3.70
CA ARG A 84 2.28 10.83 -4.52
C ARG A 84 1.87 10.94 -5.99
N LEU A 85 1.22 9.91 -6.54
CA LEU A 85 0.69 9.95 -7.91
C LEU A 85 -0.44 10.98 -8.06
N LYS A 86 -1.31 11.09 -7.06
CA LYS A 86 -2.38 12.09 -7.05
C LYS A 86 -1.83 13.51 -6.98
N GLU A 87 -0.85 13.77 -6.10
CA GLU A 87 -0.18 15.06 -5.97
C GLU A 87 0.46 15.48 -7.30
N LYS A 88 1.22 14.58 -7.95
CA LYS A 88 1.79 14.84 -9.29
C LYS A 88 0.76 15.16 -10.37
N ARG A 89 -0.46 14.59 -10.28
CA ARG A 89 -1.52 14.88 -11.25
C ARG A 89 -2.16 16.26 -11.00
N GLN A 90 -2.22 16.73 -9.77
CA GLN A 90 -2.76 18.06 -9.45
C GLN A 90 -1.86 19.17 -10.00
N ASP A 91 -0.56 18.93 -10.15
CA ASP A 91 0.39 19.88 -10.75
C ASP A 91 0.33 19.91 -12.29
N LEU A 92 -0.34 18.95 -12.93
CA LEU A 92 -0.52 18.92 -14.37
C LEU A 92 -1.65 19.90 -14.76
N LYS A 93 -1.25 21.09 -15.20
CA LYS A 93 -2.19 22.03 -15.82
C LYS A 93 -2.80 21.39 -17.04
N SER A 94 -4.13 21.50 -17.19
CA SER A 94 -4.81 21.03 -18.39
C SER A 94 -4.20 21.72 -19.63
N ARG A 95 -3.90 20.94 -20.66
CA ARG A 95 -3.43 21.44 -21.96
C ARG A 95 -4.52 22.22 -22.69
N TYR A 96 -5.77 21.97 -22.31
CA TYR A 96 -6.96 22.59 -22.90
C TYR A 96 -7.66 23.41 -21.81
N ILE A 97 -7.82 24.68 -22.08
CA ILE A 97 -8.65 25.56 -21.27
C ILE A 97 -10.07 25.38 -21.81
N ILE A 98 -10.93 24.73 -21.03
CA ILE A 98 -12.35 24.59 -21.36
C ILE A 98 -13.03 25.79 -20.71
N SER A 99 -13.45 26.74 -21.56
CA SER A 99 -14.27 27.86 -21.14
C SER A 99 -15.73 27.56 -21.41
N ARG A 100 -16.60 28.08 -20.55
CA ARG A 100 -18.05 28.00 -20.78
C ARG A 100 -18.41 28.74 -22.05
N SER A 101 -19.12 28.08 -22.96
CA SER A 101 -19.54 28.66 -24.22
C SER A 101 -21.06 28.81 -24.29
N SER A 102 -21.55 29.71 -25.16
CA SER A 102 -22.99 29.90 -25.38
C SER A 102 -23.70 28.64 -25.89
N GLU A 103 -22.98 27.73 -26.56
CA GLU A 103 -23.48 26.43 -26.99
C GLU A 103 -23.83 25.53 -25.80
N VAL A 104 -22.99 25.54 -24.76
CA VAL A 104 -23.25 24.79 -23.51
C VAL A 104 -24.53 25.34 -22.86
N ASP A 105 -24.69 26.67 -22.79
CA ASP A 105 -25.87 27.29 -22.18
C ASP A 105 -27.14 26.94 -22.93
N ARG A 106 -27.09 26.93 -24.30
CA ARG A 106 -28.21 26.49 -25.16
C ARG A 106 -28.54 25.02 -24.94
N LEU A 107 -27.51 24.16 -24.87
CA LEU A 107 -27.70 22.74 -24.59
C LEU A 107 -28.39 22.54 -23.23
N LEU A 108 -27.91 23.21 -22.19
CA LEU A 108 -28.50 23.11 -20.86
C LEU A 108 -29.95 23.57 -20.81
N ALA A 109 -30.27 24.65 -21.54
CA ALA A 109 -31.65 25.15 -21.65
C ALA A 109 -32.57 24.20 -22.45
N SER A 110 -32.03 23.36 -23.33
CA SER A 110 -32.80 22.41 -24.13
C SER A 110 -33.07 21.07 -23.42
N LEU A 111 -32.48 20.84 -22.27
CA LEU A 111 -32.71 19.59 -21.55
C LEU A 111 -34.13 19.50 -21.00
N PRO A 112 -34.79 18.35 -21.12
CA PRO A 112 -36.17 18.13 -20.64
C PRO A 112 -36.24 17.91 -19.11
N TYR A 113 -35.14 18.07 -18.42
CA TYR A 113 -35.01 17.89 -16.96
C TYR A 113 -34.04 18.91 -16.36
N GLU A 114 -34.16 19.18 -15.07
CA GLU A 114 -33.21 19.99 -14.34
C GLU A 114 -31.98 19.17 -13.89
N LEU A 115 -30.79 19.77 -14.02
CA LEU A 115 -29.57 19.18 -13.52
C LEU A 115 -29.59 19.11 -11.99
N THR A 116 -29.03 18.02 -11.44
CA THR A 116 -28.81 17.88 -10.00
C THR A 116 -27.76 18.90 -9.49
N GLY A 117 -27.78 19.21 -8.21
CA GLY A 117 -26.81 20.13 -7.60
C GLY A 117 -25.35 19.70 -7.85
N ALA A 118 -25.05 18.40 -7.85
CA ALA A 118 -23.72 17.90 -8.16
C ALA A 118 -23.32 18.13 -9.62
N GLN A 119 -24.26 17.95 -10.57
CA GLN A 119 -24.03 18.23 -11.98
C GLN A 119 -23.83 19.71 -12.27
N LYS A 120 -24.62 20.60 -11.61
CA LYS A 120 -24.45 22.06 -11.72
C LYS A 120 -23.06 22.48 -11.25
N LYS A 121 -22.59 21.94 -10.10
CA LYS A 121 -21.27 22.23 -9.53
C LYS A 121 -20.09 21.80 -10.40
N VAL A 122 -20.25 20.77 -11.24
CA VAL A 122 -19.17 20.29 -12.15
C VAL A 122 -19.07 21.19 -13.39
N LEU A 123 -20.11 21.94 -13.73
CA LEU A 123 -20.16 22.86 -14.88
C LEU A 123 -19.70 24.28 -14.55
N GLU A 124 -19.49 24.59 -13.28
CA GLU A 124 -18.86 25.84 -12.79
C GLU A 124 -17.33 25.76 -12.88
#